data_bee56e4013154857a9706a66e637bdd3
#
_entry.id   bee56e4013154857a9706a66e637bdd3
#
_cell.length_a   1.000
_cell.length_b   1.000
_cell.length_c   1.000
_cell.angle_alpha   90.00
_cell.angle_beta   90.00
_cell.angle_gamma   90.00
#
_symmetry.space_group_name_H-M   'P 1'
#
loop_
_entity.id
_entity.type
_entity.pdbx_description
1 polymer ?
#
loop_
_entity_poly.entity_id
_entity_poly.type
_entity_poly.pdbx_seq_one_letter_code
_entity_poly.pdbx_strand_id
1 'polypeptide(L)'
;MKTLVVDNKGALSIGETPKPVIGEHQALVKMIACGMCNGTDTKLIHGTFKGYTYENDYPTMLGHEGVGRVVEIGSKVTGYKVGDVVLLPYTTPAAELNSMWGGYSEYGIVYDEKSLTEAGLAVGSKTFPESAYAQNIVPPDIDPVDAVLIITFREVLSSIKTFGIGANESVAIFGCGPVGMTFIRIMSLLGAHPIIAFDIDDSKLETAIANGADHAFNSNKVDVTKTVRDICPGGVDYVVDAVGVLEIINQGLKIIRDRGKICCYGISANQSMNLEWTDAPYNWNICFQQMPEKSEEGEAHQQILAWLRTGAISLKDYISDYVEFEDIVDAFGRLERGEIKLKCIIRF
;
A
#
# COMPACT_ATOMS: atom_id res chain seq x y z
N MET A 1 21.94 -14.55 5.03
CA MET A 1 21.47 -13.53 4.07
C MET A 1 21.33 -12.19 4.78
N LYS A 2 21.60 -11.10 4.07
CA LYS A 2 21.38 -9.74 4.60
C LYS A 2 19.89 -9.41 4.68
N THR A 3 19.52 -8.57 5.63
CA THR A 3 18.16 -8.06 5.85
C THR A 3 18.19 -6.72 6.58
N LEU A 4 17.18 -5.88 6.36
CA LEU A 4 16.98 -4.66 7.17
C LEU A 4 16.29 -5.05 8.49
N VAL A 5 16.89 -4.62 9.58
CA VAL A 5 16.39 -4.86 10.94
C VAL A 5 16.15 -3.53 11.64
N VAL A 6 15.04 -3.44 12.35
CA VAL A 6 14.79 -2.41 13.35
C VAL A 6 14.88 -3.03 14.74
N ASP A 7 15.64 -2.42 15.63
CA ASP A 7 15.79 -2.87 17.00
C ASP A 7 14.64 -2.40 17.92
N ASN A 8 14.69 -2.79 19.18
CA ASN A 8 13.69 -2.41 20.19
C ASN A 8 13.77 -0.94 20.66
N LYS A 9 14.53 -0.09 19.93
CA LYS A 9 14.63 1.35 20.16
C LYS A 9 14.35 2.15 18.89
N GLY A 10 13.99 1.47 17.80
CA GLY A 10 13.74 2.09 16.51
C GLY A 10 15.00 2.35 15.68
N ALA A 11 16.17 1.82 16.07
CA ALA A 11 17.37 1.98 15.28
C ALA A 11 17.41 0.97 14.12
N LEU A 12 17.67 1.48 12.91
CA LEU A 12 17.80 0.68 11.69
C LEU A 12 19.24 0.21 11.50
N SER A 13 19.38 -1.05 11.06
CA SER A 13 20.67 -1.61 10.65
C SER A 13 20.48 -2.72 9.62
N ILE A 14 21.53 -2.97 8.83
CA ILE A 14 21.60 -4.17 8.00
C ILE A 14 22.16 -5.29 8.87
N GLY A 15 21.32 -6.30 9.13
CA GLY A 15 21.67 -7.49 9.89
C GLY A 15 21.81 -8.73 9.02
N GLU A 16 22.03 -9.86 9.66
CA GLU A 16 22.08 -11.16 9.01
C GLU A 16 21.07 -12.13 9.62
N THR A 17 20.46 -12.95 8.78
CA THR A 17 19.52 -14.01 9.15
C THR A 17 19.77 -15.25 8.29
N PRO A 18 19.42 -16.46 8.76
CA PRO A 18 19.46 -17.65 7.90
C PRO A 18 18.59 -17.45 6.65
N LYS A 19 19.04 -18.03 5.52
CA LYS A 19 18.23 -18.11 4.32
C LYS A 19 17.00 -18.98 4.59
N PRO A 20 15.79 -18.61 4.14
CA PRO A 20 14.58 -19.40 4.35
C PRO A 20 14.71 -20.82 3.76
N VAL A 21 14.15 -21.79 4.45
CA VAL A 21 13.99 -23.17 3.96
C VAL A 21 12.55 -23.34 3.52
N ILE A 22 12.35 -23.76 2.28
CA ILE A 22 11.02 -23.92 1.68
C ILE A 22 10.36 -25.26 2.01
N GLY A 23 9.02 -25.21 2.17
CA GLY A 23 8.17 -26.39 2.24
C GLY A 23 7.71 -26.88 0.87
N GLU A 24 6.95 -27.98 0.85
CA GLU A 24 6.52 -28.65 -0.39
C GLU A 24 5.68 -27.75 -1.34
N HIS A 25 4.89 -26.82 -0.80
CA HIS A 25 4.01 -25.90 -1.52
C HIS A 25 4.58 -24.47 -1.63
N GLN A 26 5.87 -24.30 -1.40
CA GLN A 26 6.52 -22.99 -1.39
C GLN A 26 7.58 -22.88 -2.48
N ALA A 27 7.88 -21.66 -2.90
CA ALA A 27 9.03 -21.37 -3.72
C ALA A 27 9.96 -20.39 -3.00
N LEU A 28 11.27 -20.60 -3.15
CA LEU A 28 12.28 -19.66 -2.70
C LEU A 28 12.50 -18.59 -3.75
N VAL A 29 12.52 -17.36 -3.30
CA VAL A 29 12.61 -16.17 -4.15
C VAL A 29 13.83 -15.37 -3.76
N LYS A 30 14.70 -15.04 -4.75
CA LYS A 30 15.74 -14.04 -4.59
C LYS A 30 15.12 -12.67 -4.87
N MET A 31 15.25 -11.75 -3.93
CA MET A 31 14.69 -10.42 -4.06
C MET A 31 15.35 -9.65 -5.21
N ILE A 32 14.57 -8.85 -5.92
CA ILE A 32 14.99 -7.91 -6.95
C ILE A 32 14.80 -6.48 -6.44
N ALA A 33 13.64 -6.21 -5.83
CA ALA A 33 13.31 -4.89 -5.34
C ALA A 33 12.25 -4.95 -4.23
N CYS A 34 12.20 -3.89 -3.41
CA CYS A 34 11.12 -3.67 -2.43
C CYS A 34 10.83 -2.18 -2.33
N GLY A 35 9.55 -1.82 -2.32
CA GLY A 35 9.11 -0.43 -2.16
C GLY A 35 9.19 0.03 -0.71
N MET A 36 9.58 1.28 -0.51
CA MET A 36 9.48 1.94 0.79
C MET A 36 8.06 2.47 1.02
N CYS A 37 7.49 2.14 2.15
CA CYS A 37 6.17 2.59 2.56
C CYS A 37 6.25 3.58 3.73
N ASN A 38 6.05 4.88 3.45
CA ASN A 38 6.05 5.89 4.50
C ASN A 38 4.96 5.64 5.57
N GLY A 39 3.82 5.09 5.17
CA GLY A 39 2.71 4.79 6.08
C GLY A 39 3.04 3.70 7.10
N THR A 40 3.45 2.54 6.65
CA THR A 40 3.66 1.35 7.48
C THR A 40 5.07 1.28 8.07
N ASP A 41 6.11 1.37 7.23
CA ASP A 41 7.49 1.18 7.66
C ASP A 41 7.90 2.21 8.73
N THR A 42 7.56 3.50 8.52
CA THR A 42 7.87 4.56 9.49
C THR A 42 7.19 4.30 10.84
N LYS A 43 5.94 3.84 10.84
CA LYS A 43 5.24 3.52 12.11
C LYS A 43 5.82 2.30 12.81
N LEU A 44 6.29 1.30 12.06
CA LEU A 44 7.02 0.17 12.61
C LEU A 44 8.35 0.62 13.21
N ILE A 45 9.11 1.46 12.53
CA ILE A 45 10.37 2.04 13.02
C ILE A 45 10.14 2.81 14.32
N HIS A 46 9.06 3.60 14.41
CA HIS A 46 8.74 4.38 15.61
C HIS A 46 7.92 3.63 16.68
N GLY A 47 7.63 2.34 16.50
CA GLY A 47 6.86 1.53 17.47
C GLY A 47 5.42 2.03 17.66
N THR A 48 4.85 2.72 16.67
CA THR A 48 3.48 3.28 16.70
C THR A 48 2.49 2.51 15.81
N PHE A 49 2.93 1.41 15.21
CA PHE A 49 2.06 0.55 14.41
C PHE A 49 1.13 -0.26 15.31
N LYS A 50 -0.17 -0.18 15.05
CA LYS A 50 -1.21 -0.80 15.87
C LYS A 50 -1.01 -2.32 15.99
N GLY A 51 -0.99 -2.80 17.24
CA GLY A 51 -0.87 -4.23 17.54
C GLY A 51 0.57 -4.72 17.72
N TYR A 52 1.56 -3.86 17.53
CA TYR A 52 2.98 -4.19 17.69
C TYR A 52 3.63 -3.33 18.77
N THR A 53 4.51 -3.92 19.56
CA THR A 53 5.22 -3.23 20.65
C THR A 53 6.70 -3.57 20.63
N TYR A 54 7.56 -2.61 20.99
CA TYR A 54 9.01 -2.85 21.07
C TYR A 54 9.39 -3.99 22.01
N GLU A 55 8.59 -4.24 23.03
CA GLU A 55 8.85 -5.28 24.03
C GLU A 55 8.67 -6.69 23.45
N ASN A 56 7.64 -6.91 22.62
CA ASN A 56 7.22 -8.26 22.22
C ASN A 56 7.59 -8.62 20.78
N ASP A 57 7.70 -7.60 19.89
CA ASP A 57 7.75 -7.83 18.46
C ASP A 57 9.09 -7.46 17.83
N TYR A 58 10.02 -6.88 18.59
CA TYR A 58 11.32 -6.45 18.13
C TYR A 58 12.48 -7.20 18.82
N PRO A 59 13.67 -7.32 18.20
CA PRO A 59 14.02 -6.81 16.87
C PRO A 59 13.27 -7.53 15.72
N THR A 60 12.98 -6.80 14.65
CA THR A 60 12.19 -7.34 13.53
C THR A 60 12.74 -6.95 12.16
N MET A 61 12.52 -7.83 11.20
CA MET A 61 12.80 -7.58 9.77
C MET A 61 11.63 -6.83 9.15
N LEU A 62 11.92 -5.79 8.34
CA LEU A 62 10.92 -4.94 7.69
C LEU A 62 10.73 -5.24 6.21
N GLY A 63 9.73 -4.58 5.61
CA GLY A 63 9.44 -4.57 4.18
C GLY A 63 8.27 -5.46 3.79
N HIS A 64 7.32 -4.91 3.03
CA HIS A 64 6.08 -5.60 2.65
C HIS A 64 5.66 -5.37 1.19
N GLU A 65 6.45 -4.64 0.40
CA GLU A 65 6.18 -4.38 -1.01
C GLU A 65 7.28 -5.00 -1.90
N GLY A 66 7.58 -6.30 -1.68
CA GLY A 66 8.67 -7.00 -2.33
C GLY A 66 8.32 -7.58 -3.70
N VAL A 67 9.33 -7.63 -4.59
CA VAL A 67 9.33 -8.35 -5.86
C VAL A 67 10.61 -9.15 -5.97
N GLY A 68 10.53 -10.39 -6.45
CA GLY A 68 11.73 -11.22 -6.59
C GLY A 68 11.57 -12.33 -7.61
N ARG A 69 12.66 -13.03 -7.87
CA ARG A 69 12.76 -14.11 -8.85
C ARG A 69 12.78 -15.46 -8.15
N VAL A 70 11.93 -16.38 -8.57
CA VAL A 70 11.93 -17.77 -8.13
C VAL A 70 13.26 -18.45 -8.49
N VAL A 71 13.95 -18.98 -7.49
CA VAL A 71 15.26 -19.68 -7.66
C VAL A 71 15.19 -21.16 -7.28
N GLU A 72 14.18 -21.56 -6.50
CA GLU A 72 13.95 -22.94 -6.08
C GLU A 72 12.45 -23.14 -5.85
N ILE A 73 11.94 -24.36 -6.14
CA ILE A 73 10.53 -24.71 -5.92
C ILE A 73 10.41 -25.99 -5.09
N GLY A 74 9.41 -26.02 -4.21
CA GLY A 74 9.05 -27.21 -3.45
C GLY A 74 8.44 -28.31 -4.33
N SER A 75 8.45 -29.54 -3.82
CA SER A 75 8.12 -30.77 -4.60
C SER A 75 6.68 -30.79 -5.12
N LYS A 76 5.77 -30.01 -4.57
CA LYS A 76 4.34 -29.96 -4.97
C LYS A 76 3.97 -28.66 -5.68
N VAL A 77 4.90 -27.74 -5.89
CA VAL A 77 4.65 -26.49 -6.60
C VAL A 77 4.30 -26.76 -8.06
N THR A 78 3.17 -26.22 -8.52
CA THR A 78 2.66 -26.35 -9.90
C THR A 78 2.35 -24.99 -10.55
N GLY A 79 2.20 -23.93 -9.75
CA GLY A 79 1.87 -22.57 -10.21
C GLY A 79 3.09 -21.72 -10.56
N TYR A 80 4.28 -22.09 -10.10
CA TYR A 80 5.54 -21.38 -10.37
C TYR A 80 6.56 -22.26 -11.05
N LYS A 81 7.49 -21.64 -11.76
CA LYS A 81 8.73 -22.25 -12.25
C LYS A 81 9.93 -21.38 -11.89
N VAL A 82 11.11 -21.98 -11.83
CA VAL A 82 12.37 -21.24 -11.65
C VAL A 82 12.53 -20.22 -12.76
N GLY A 83 12.84 -18.99 -12.38
CA GLY A 83 12.96 -17.84 -13.27
C GLY A 83 11.74 -16.92 -13.30
N ASP A 84 10.56 -17.36 -12.84
CA ASP A 84 9.39 -16.47 -12.72
C ASP A 84 9.68 -15.32 -11.77
N VAL A 85 9.17 -14.14 -12.10
CA VAL A 85 9.17 -12.96 -11.21
C VAL A 85 7.83 -12.93 -10.49
N VAL A 86 7.86 -12.76 -9.16
CA VAL A 86 6.66 -12.83 -8.31
C VAL A 86 6.60 -11.67 -7.34
N LEU A 87 5.37 -11.30 -6.98
CA LEU A 87 5.05 -10.25 -6.01
C LEU A 87 4.99 -10.82 -4.60
N LEU A 88 5.26 -9.96 -3.62
CA LEU A 88 5.06 -10.18 -2.18
C LEU A 88 5.76 -11.43 -1.61
N PRO A 89 7.03 -11.71 -1.93
CA PRO A 89 7.76 -12.71 -1.17
C PRO A 89 7.97 -12.22 0.26
N TYR A 90 7.76 -13.10 1.24
CA TYR A 90 7.91 -12.82 2.66
C TYR A 90 9.05 -13.62 3.27
N THR A 91 9.60 -13.10 4.37
CA THR A 91 10.60 -13.80 5.17
C THR A 91 9.98 -14.16 6.52
N THR A 92 10.10 -15.42 6.92
CA THR A 92 9.60 -15.88 8.22
C THR A 92 10.56 -15.50 9.36
N PRO A 93 10.07 -15.37 10.59
CA PRO A 93 10.94 -15.22 11.75
C PRO A 93 12.04 -16.29 11.81
N ALA A 94 13.25 -15.88 12.13
CA ALA A 94 14.41 -16.79 12.20
C ALA A 94 15.44 -16.28 13.21
N ALA A 95 16.06 -17.20 13.95
CA ALA A 95 16.94 -16.89 15.07
C ALA A 95 16.22 -16.00 16.12
N GLU A 96 16.80 -14.86 16.46
CA GLU A 96 16.23 -13.90 17.42
C GLU A 96 15.46 -12.76 16.73
N LEU A 97 15.27 -12.83 15.41
CA LEU A 97 14.57 -11.82 14.64
C LEU A 97 13.12 -12.22 14.37
N ASN A 98 12.20 -11.37 14.75
CA ASN A 98 10.83 -11.39 14.26
C ASN A 98 10.76 -10.94 12.80
N SER A 99 9.62 -11.11 12.15
CA SER A 99 9.42 -10.68 10.78
C SER A 99 8.08 -9.95 10.64
N MET A 100 8.16 -8.70 10.24
CA MET A 100 7.05 -7.92 9.70
C MET A 100 7.18 -7.91 8.18
N TRP A 101 6.83 -9.07 7.62
CA TRP A 101 6.94 -9.50 6.21
C TRP A 101 8.38 -9.72 5.72
N GLY A 102 9.37 -8.93 6.14
CA GLY A 102 10.78 -9.13 5.82
C GLY A 102 11.15 -8.97 4.34
N GLY A 103 10.43 -8.14 3.60
CA GLY A 103 10.67 -7.90 2.17
C GLY A 103 11.96 -7.14 1.87
N TYR A 104 12.59 -6.50 2.87
CA TYR A 104 13.96 -5.95 2.74
C TYR A 104 15.02 -6.99 3.13
N SER A 105 14.89 -8.20 2.61
CA SER A 105 15.86 -9.30 2.76
C SER A 105 16.32 -9.78 1.39
N GLU A 106 17.51 -10.41 1.30
CA GLU A 106 17.99 -10.94 0.01
C GLU A 106 17.14 -12.09 -0.54
N TYR A 107 16.42 -12.83 0.33
CA TYR A 107 15.55 -13.92 -0.04
C TYR A 107 14.27 -13.91 0.76
N GLY A 108 13.19 -14.35 0.12
CA GLY A 108 11.89 -14.58 0.73
C GLY A 108 11.25 -15.85 0.19
N ILE A 109 10.05 -16.14 0.64
CA ILE A 109 9.25 -17.29 0.17
C ILE A 109 7.92 -16.80 -0.39
N VAL A 110 7.38 -17.53 -1.35
CA VAL A 110 5.99 -17.42 -1.79
C VAL A 110 5.31 -18.78 -1.65
N TYR A 111 4.01 -18.76 -1.44
CA TYR A 111 3.16 -19.94 -1.41
C TYR A 111 2.49 -20.15 -2.77
N ASP A 112 2.41 -21.39 -3.22
CA ASP A 112 1.69 -21.72 -4.43
C ASP A 112 0.22 -21.99 -4.14
N GLU A 113 -0.63 -20.97 -4.34
CA GLU A 113 -2.09 -21.05 -4.16
C GLU A 113 -2.70 -22.24 -4.91
N LYS A 114 -2.25 -22.46 -6.16
CA LYS A 114 -2.76 -23.53 -7.00
C LYS A 114 -2.47 -24.91 -6.39
N SER A 115 -1.23 -25.17 -5.98
CA SER A 115 -0.87 -26.46 -5.39
C SER A 115 -1.50 -26.69 -4.02
N LEU A 116 -1.72 -25.61 -3.24
CA LEU A 116 -2.44 -25.66 -1.96
C LEU A 116 -3.89 -26.08 -2.19
N THR A 117 -4.55 -25.47 -3.16
CA THR A 117 -5.94 -25.77 -3.54
C THR A 117 -6.08 -27.19 -4.07
N GLU A 118 -5.18 -27.64 -4.97
CA GLU A 118 -5.13 -29.02 -5.49
C GLU A 118 -4.92 -30.06 -4.38
N ALA A 119 -4.21 -29.70 -3.32
CA ALA A 119 -4.02 -30.54 -2.13
C ALA A 119 -5.24 -30.58 -1.20
N GLY A 120 -6.33 -29.87 -1.53
CA GLY A 120 -7.55 -29.80 -0.71
C GLY A 120 -7.42 -28.94 0.54
N LEU A 121 -6.40 -28.10 0.61
CA LEU A 121 -6.29 -27.07 1.65
C LEU A 121 -7.34 -26.00 1.35
N ALA A 122 -8.33 -25.87 2.23
CA ALA A 122 -9.48 -25.02 1.97
C ALA A 122 -9.09 -23.55 1.95
N VAL A 123 -9.42 -22.90 0.85
CA VAL A 123 -9.42 -21.44 0.69
C VAL A 123 -10.26 -20.81 1.81
N GLY A 124 -9.72 -19.81 2.51
CA GLY A 124 -10.40 -19.15 3.65
C GLY A 124 -10.32 -19.92 4.97
N SER A 125 -9.62 -21.07 5.03
CA SER A 125 -9.34 -21.73 6.32
C SER A 125 -8.16 -21.04 7.04
N LYS A 126 -8.12 -21.13 8.37
CA LYS A 126 -7.00 -20.59 9.19
C LYS A 126 -5.62 -21.20 8.85
N THR A 127 -5.61 -22.29 8.12
CA THR A 127 -4.39 -23.00 7.71
C THR A 127 -3.94 -22.64 6.29
N PHE A 128 -4.77 -21.91 5.52
CA PHE A 128 -4.42 -21.40 4.21
C PHE A 128 -3.67 -20.06 4.38
N PRO A 129 -2.44 -19.91 3.87
CA PRO A 129 -1.69 -18.67 3.96
C PRO A 129 -2.32 -17.61 3.06
N GLU A 130 -2.96 -16.59 3.64
CA GLU A 130 -3.65 -15.54 2.89
C GLU A 130 -2.75 -14.84 1.85
N SER A 131 -1.44 -14.72 2.15
CA SER A 131 -0.47 -14.15 1.22
C SER A 131 -0.46 -14.83 -0.15
N ALA A 132 -0.77 -16.14 -0.22
CA ALA A 132 -0.81 -16.90 -1.46
C ALA A 132 -1.70 -16.28 -2.54
N TYR A 133 -2.84 -15.67 -2.15
CA TYR A 133 -3.75 -15.01 -3.09
C TYR A 133 -3.12 -13.85 -3.84
N ALA A 134 -2.21 -13.12 -3.19
CA ALA A 134 -1.61 -11.91 -3.73
C ALA A 134 -0.19 -12.14 -4.30
N GLN A 135 0.36 -13.34 -4.16
CA GLN A 135 1.68 -13.72 -4.65
C GLN A 135 1.63 -14.12 -6.14
N ASN A 136 1.30 -13.17 -6.99
CA ASN A 136 1.08 -13.40 -8.42
C ASN A 136 2.36 -13.22 -9.24
N ILE A 137 2.40 -13.88 -10.41
CA ILE A 137 3.50 -13.75 -11.37
C ILE A 137 3.42 -12.39 -12.08
N VAL A 138 4.56 -11.71 -12.18
CA VAL A 138 4.73 -10.50 -12.98
C VAL A 138 5.01 -10.91 -14.43
N PRO A 139 4.25 -10.41 -15.42
CA PRO A 139 4.52 -10.66 -16.83
C PRO A 139 5.93 -10.21 -17.25
N PRO A 140 6.58 -10.91 -18.20
CA PRO A 140 7.96 -10.64 -18.58
C PRO A 140 8.18 -9.33 -19.35
N ASP A 141 7.13 -8.68 -19.81
CA ASP A 141 7.11 -7.38 -20.47
C ASP A 141 7.08 -6.21 -19.47
N ILE A 142 6.94 -6.47 -18.17
CA ILE A 142 7.00 -5.47 -17.11
C ILE A 142 8.39 -5.52 -16.45
N ASP A 143 9.01 -4.34 -16.29
CA ASP A 143 10.27 -4.23 -15.55
C ASP A 143 10.06 -4.74 -14.10
N PRO A 144 10.86 -5.72 -13.64
CA PRO A 144 10.65 -6.32 -12.32
C PRO A 144 10.92 -5.37 -11.15
N VAL A 145 11.74 -4.32 -11.34
CA VAL A 145 11.97 -3.31 -10.31
C VAL A 145 10.75 -2.41 -10.17
N ASP A 146 10.20 -1.93 -11.30
CA ASP A 146 9.02 -1.06 -11.30
C ASP A 146 7.75 -1.84 -10.89
N ALA A 147 7.73 -3.17 -11.08
CA ALA A 147 6.61 -4.04 -10.70
C ALA A 147 6.22 -3.96 -9.21
N VAL A 148 7.08 -3.44 -8.36
CA VAL A 148 6.78 -3.09 -6.96
C VAL A 148 5.50 -2.25 -6.86
N LEU A 149 5.27 -1.32 -7.78
CA LEU A 149 4.08 -0.46 -7.79
C LEU A 149 2.78 -1.20 -8.06
N ILE A 150 2.83 -2.39 -8.69
CA ILE A 150 1.64 -3.22 -8.89
C ILE A 150 0.99 -3.55 -7.54
N ILE A 151 1.81 -3.71 -6.49
CA ILE A 151 1.33 -3.99 -5.13
C ILE A 151 0.48 -2.82 -4.63
N THR A 152 1.03 -1.59 -4.66
CA THR A 152 0.29 -0.38 -4.27
C THR A 152 -0.99 -0.20 -5.09
N PHE A 153 -0.94 -0.40 -6.42
CA PHE A 153 -2.12 -0.27 -7.28
C PHE A 153 -3.22 -1.28 -6.94
N ARG A 154 -2.86 -2.53 -6.61
CA ARG A 154 -3.83 -3.57 -6.21
C ARG A 154 -4.48 -3.25 -4.88
N GLU A 155 -3.69 -2.86 -3.88
CA GLU A 155 -4.18 -2.46 -2.55
C GLU A 155 -5.19 -1.29 -2.67
N VAL A 156 -4.86 -0.29 -3.47
CA VAL A 156 -5.74 0.86 -3.69
C VAL A 156 -7.01 0.48 -4.46
N LEU A 157 -6.89 -0.33 -5.52
CA LEU A 157 -8.07 -0.77 -6.28
C LEU A 157 -9.02 -1.62 -5.42
N SER A 158 -8.49 -2.55 -4.62
CA SER A 158 -9.30 -3.35 -3.69
C SER A 158 -10.01 -2.46 -2.66
N SER A 159 -9.30 -1.47 -2.12
CA SER A 159 -9.88 -0.51 -1.19
C SER A 159 -10.99 0.35 -1.82
N ILE A 160 -10.81 0.84 -3.04
CA ILE A 160 -11.84 1.58 -3.79
C ILE A 160 -13.09 0.73 -3.98
N LYS A 161 -12.93 -0.58 -4.31
CA LYS A 161 -14.04 -1.52 -4.45
C LYS A 161 -14.79 -1.72 -3.11
N THR A 162 -14.06 -1.90 -2.01
CA THR A 162 -14.64 -2.04 -0.66
C THR A 162 -15.34 -0.76 -0.21
N PHE A 163 -14.78 0.40 -0.53
CA PHE A 163 -15.43 1.69 -0.28
C PHE A 163 -16.71 1.86 -1.12
N GLY A 164 -16.76 1.21 -2.29
CA GLY A 164 -17.87 1.29 -3.22
C GLY A 164 -17.83 2.53 -4.10
N ILE A 165 -16.66 3.13 -4.32
CA ILE A 165 -16.50 4.31 -5.18
C ILE A 165 -16.55 3.87 -6.65
N GLY A 166 -17.40 4.52 -7.43
CA GLY A 166 -17.63 4.20 -8.84
C GLY A 166 -17.84 5.42 -9.73
N ALA A 167 -18.42 5.18 -10.91
CA ALA A 167 -18.63 6.23 -11.90
C ALA A 167 -19.69 7.26 -11.46
N ASN A 168 -19.44 8.52 -11.81
CA ASN A 168 -20.30 9.69 -11.53
C ASN A 168 -20.46 10.00 -10.03
N GLU A 169 -19.58 9.49 -9.18
CA GLU A 169 -19.56 9.80 -7.76
C GLU A 169 -18.49 10.83 -7.45
N SER A 170 -18.86 11.84 -6.67
CA SER A 170 -17.97 12.93 -6.27
C SER A 170 -17.10 12.54 -5.07
N VAL A 171 -15.80 12.84 -5.15
CA VAL A 171 -14.84 12.44 -4.14
C VAL A 171 -13.98 13.64 -3.71
N ALA A 172 -13.83 13.85 -2.40
CA ALA A 172 -12.78 14.68 -1.83
C ALA A 172 -11.69 13.75 -1.26
N ILE A 173 -10.46 13.85 -1.74
CA ILE A 173 -9.33 13.06 -1.24
C ILE A 173 -8.30 13.94 -0.56
N PHE A 174 -7.85 13.52 0.61
CA PHE A 174 -6.81 14.17 1.39
C PHE A 174 -5.51 13.35 1.35
N GLY A 175 -4.45 14.01 0.89
CA GLY A 175 -3.13 13.44 0.69
C GLY A 175 -2.86 13.10 -0.78
N CYS A 176 -1.85 13.76 -1.38
CA CYS A 176 -1.36 13.54 -2.72
C CYS A 176 0.06 12.93 -2.70
N GLY A 177 0.33 12.03 -1.74
CA GLY A 177 1.50 11.15 -1.74
C GLY A 177 1.35 9.99 -2.74
N PRO A 178 2.29 9.03 -2.79
CA PRO A 178 2.23 7.91 -3.74
C PRO A 178 0.88 7.17 -3.74
N VAL A 179 0.35 6.86 -2.56
CA VAL A 179 -0.95 6.20 -2.40
C VAL A 179 -2.10 7.10 -2.84
N GLY A 180 -2.11 8.38 -2.42
CA GLY A 180 -3.17 9.32 -2.83
C GLY A 180 -3.21 9.56 -4.33
N MET A 181 -2.05 9.67 -5.00
CA MET A 181 -1.97 9.74 -6.46
C MET A 181 -2.52 8.47 -7.13
N THR A 182 -2.25 7.31 -6.55
CA THR A 182 -2.81 6.03 -7.03
C THR A 182 -4.34 6.00 -6.88
N PHE A 183 -4.89 6.48 -5.74
CA PHE A 183 -6.34 6.65 -5.57
C PHE A 183 -6.94 7.56 -6.64
N ILE A 184 -6.37 8.75 -6.83
CA ILE A 184 -6.84 9.73 -7.82
C ILE A 184 -6.87 9.08 -9.22
N ARG A 185 -5.77 8.43 -9.62
CA ARG A 185 -5.69 7.78 -10.93
C ARG A 185 -6.72 6.69 -11.11
N ILE A 186 -6.86 5.78 -10.16
CA ILE A 186 -7.81 4.66 -10.27
C ILE A 186 -9.25 5.18 -10.24
N MET A 187 -9.59 6.11 -9.35
CA MET A 187 -10.94 6.70 -9.29
C MET A 187 -11.30 7.39 -10.62
N SER A 188 -10.36 8.12 -11.22
CA SER A 188 -10.54 8.72 -12.54
C SER A 188 -10.77 7.66 -13.63
N LEU A 189 -10.01 6.56 -13.64
CA LEU A 189 -10.20 5.44 -14.58
C LEU A 189 -11.54 4.72 -14.37
N LEU A 190 -12.07 4.72 -13.17
CA LEU A 190 -13.40 4.17 -12.86
C LEU A 190 -14.54 5.15 -13.11
N GLY A 191 -14.24 6.40 -13.49
CA GLY A 191 -15.22 7.41 -13.87
C GLY A 191 -15.81 8.20 -12.68
N ALA A 192 -15.18 8.20 -11.53
CA ALA A 192 -15.55 9.10 -10.42
C ALA A 192 -15.36 10.57 -10.85
N HIS A 193 -16.31 11.44 -10.53
CA HIS A 193 -16.29 12.85 -10.94
C HIS A 193 -17.30 13.68 -10.13
N PRO A 194 -16.96 14.89 -9.65
CA PRO A 194 -15.58 15.43 -9.64
C PRO A 194 -14.71 14.79 -8.56
N ILE A 195 -13.40 14.72 -8.83
CA ILE A 195 -12.35 14.35 -7.87
C ILE A 195 -11.67 15.64 -7.41
N ILE A 196 -11.81 15.97 -6.11
CA ILE A 196 -11.25 17.17 -5.48
C ILE A 196 -10.11 16.72 -4.57
N ALA A 197 -8.87 17.01 -4.95
CA ALA A 197 -7.68 16.61 -4.21
C ALA A 197 -7.20 17.72 -3.26
N PHE A 198 -6.75 17.34 -2.07
CA PHE A 198 -6.17 18.22 -1.07
C PHE A 198 -4.82 17.70 -0.61
N ASP A 199 -3.82 18.57 -0.56
CA ASP A 199 -2.52 18.34 0.10
C ASP A 199 -2.06 19.63 0.78
N ILE A 200 -1.10 19.53 1.70
CA ILE A 200 -0.45 20.68 2.34
C ILE A 200 0.76 21.19 1.53
N ASP A 201 1.24 20.40 0.55
CA ASP A 201 2.40 20.69 -0.29
C ASP A 201 1.95 21.07 -1.71
N ASP A 202 2.14 22.36 -2.07
CA ASP A 202 1.78 22.88 -3.39
C ASP A 202 2.46 22.12 -4.55
N SER A 203 3.66 21.58 -4.34
CA SER A 203 4.42 20.89 -5.38
C SER A 203 3.73 19.63 -5.91
N LYS A 204 2.74 19.10 -5.19
CA LYS A 204 2.00 17.89 -5.55
C LYS A 204 0.71 18.17 -6.32
N LEU A 205 0.21 19.41 -6.29
CA LEU A 205 -1.12 19.71 -6.80
C LEU A 205 -1.22 19.56 -8.33
N GLU A 206 -0.20 19.99 -9.06
CA GLU A 206 -0.16 19.82 -10.52
C GLU A 206 -0.12 18.33 -10.90
N THR A 207 0.63 17.52 -10.16
CA THR A 207 0.68 16.07 -10.36
C THR A 207 -0.66 15.41 -10.05
N ALA A 208 -1.41 15.89 -9.05
CA ALA A 208 -2.75 15.39 -8.76
C ALA A 208 -3.71 15.63 -9.94
N ILE A 209 -3.68 16.82 -10.55
CA ILE A 209 -4.44 17.14 -11.77
C ILE A 209 -4.02 16.21 -12.92
N ALA A 210 -2.72 16.04 -13.16
CA ALA A 210 -2.21 15.17 -14.21
C ALA A 210 -2.63 13.69 -14.02
N ASN A 211 -2.84 13.26 -12.78
CA ASN A 211 -3.36 11.93 -12.44
C ASN A 211 -4.89 11.81 -12.57
N GLY A 212 -5.61 12.91 -12.83
CA GLY A 212 -7.03 12.88 -13.11
C GLY A 212 -7.91 13.49 -12.02
N ALA A 213 -7.35 14.26 -11.08
CA ALA A 213 -8.16 15.13 -10.23
C ALA A 213 -8.73 16.29 -11.06
N ASP A 214 -10.02 16.59 -10.88
CA ASP A 214 -10.66 17.74 -11.53
C ASP A 214 -10.22 19.05 -10.89
N HIS A 215 -9.96 19.02 -9.58
CA HIS A 215 -9.49 20.15 -8.80
C HIS A 215 -8.43 19.70 -7.80
N ALA A 216 -7.44 20.57 -7.53
CA ALA A 216 -6.43 20.32 -6.51
C ALA A 216 -6.13 21.60 -5.72
N PHE A 217 -6.14 21.52 -4.40
CA PHE A 217 -5.98 22.67 -3.51
C PHE A 217 -5.01 22.38 -2.37
N ASN A 218 -4.31 23.42 -1.93
CA ASN A 218 -3.57 23.36 -0.68
C ASN A 218 -4.53 23.61 0.49
N SER A 219 -4.74 22.57 1.31
CA SER A 219 -5.68 22.60 2.42
C SER A 219 -5.33 23.62 3.51
N ASN A 220 -4.07 24.05 3.62
CA ASN A 220 -3.64 25.10 4.54
C ASN A 220 -3.93 26.53 4.00
N LYS A 221 -4.25 26.67 2.72
CA LYS A 221 -4.43 27.96 2.05
C LYS A 221 -5.88 28.29 1.69
N VAL A 222 -6.78 27.29 1.79
CA VAL A 222 -8.18 27.43 1.45
C VAL A 222 -9.09 27.03 2.61
N ASP A 223 -10.30 27.58 2.65
CA ASP A 223 -11.38 27.00 3.44
C ASP A 223 -11.90 25.76 2.71
N VAL A 224 -11.53 24.58 3.19
CA VAL A 224 -11.88 23.28 2.58
C VAL A 224 -13.40 23.13 2.46
N THR A 225 -14.16 23.49 3.50
CA THR A 225 -15.61 23.36 3.51
C THR A 225 -16.24 24.24 2.45
N LYS A 226 -15.86 25.50 2.39
CA LYS A 226 -16.33 26.43 1.36
C LYS A 226 -15.94 25.96 -0.03
N THR A 227 -14.67 25.55 -0.23
CA THR A 227 -14.15 25.11 -1.53
C THR A 227 -14.94 23.91 -2.07
N VAL A 228 -15.19 22.90 -1.23
CA VAL A 228 -15.97 21.73 -1.63
C VAL A 228 -17.43 22.13 -1.91
N ARG A 229 -18.05 22.98 -1.10
CA ARG A 229 -19.44 23.41 -1.30
C ARG A 229 -19.64 24.31 -2.53
N ASP A 230 -18.62 25.05 -2.94
CA ASP A 230 -18.65 25.84 -4.18
C ASP A 230 -18.66 24.91 -5.44
N ILE A 231 -18.02 23.75 -5.37
CA ILE A 231 -17.96 22.74 -6.45
C ILE A 231 -19.14 21.77 -6.36
N CYS A 232 -19.42 21.26 -5.18
CA CYS A 232 -20.48 20.32 -4.85
C CYS A 232 -21.39 20.91 -3.78
N PRO A 233 -22.41 21.70 -4.14
CA PRO A 233 -23.27 22.40 -3.15
C PRO A 233 -23.94 21.48 -2.13
N GLY A 234 -24.27 20.24 -2.53
CA GLY A 234 -24.81 19.20 -1.66
C GLY A 234 -23.79 18.48 -0.78
N GLY A 235 -22.49 18.69 -1.00
CA GLY A 235 -21.38 17.90 -0.49
C GLY A 235 -20.98 16.76 -1.41
N VAL A 236 -19.89 16.07 -1.09
CA VAL A 236 -19.36 14.96 -1.88
C VAL A 236 -19.94 13.61 -1.43
N ASP A 237 -19.96 12.65 -2.33
CA ASP A 237 -20.36 11.26 -2.05
C ASP A 237 -19.38 10.57 -1.11
N TYR A 238 -18.09 10.77 -1.34
CA TYR A 238 -17.01 10.15 -0.60
C TYR A 238 -15.96 11.15 -0.15
N VAL A 239 -15.45 10.93 1.05
CA VAL A 239 -14.23 11.58 1.55
C VAL A 239 -13.21 10.49 1.77
N VAL A 240 -12.03 10.59 1.15
CA VAL A 240 -10.94 9.60 1.28
C VAL A 240 -9.80 10.22 2.09
N ASP A 241 -9.47 9.60 3.22
CA ASP A 241 -8.24 9.88 3.96
C ASP A 241 -7.13 8.92 3.49
N ALA A 242 -6.17 9.45 2.72
CA ALA A 242 -4.97 8.75 2.26
C ALA A 242 -3.72 9.13 3.08
N VAL A 243 -3.88 9.81 4.23
CA VAL A 243 -2.78 10.31 5.08
C VAL A 243 -2.71 9.55 6.41
N GLY A 244 -3.86 9.28 7.03
CA GLY A 244 -3.97 8.75 8.39
C GLY A 244 -3.96 9.83 9.47
N VAL A 245 -4.55 10.99 9.17
CA VAL A 245 -4.72 12.12 10.11
C VAL A 245 -6.17 12.16 10.54
N LEU A 246 -6.45 11.87 11.81
CA LEU A 246 -7.81 11.70 12.32
C LEU A 246 -8.69 12.97 12.17
N GLU A 247 -8.09 14.15 12.18
CA GLU A 247 -8.78 15.42 11.95
C GLU A 247 -9.45 15.51 10.58
N ILE A 248 -8.97 14.77 9.58
CA ILE A 248 -9.60 14.65 8.26
C ILE A 248 -11.01 14.06 8.36
N ILE A 249 -11.26 13.18 9.33
CA ILE A 249 -12.60 12.61 9.57
C ILE A 249 -13.58 13.71 9.95
N ASN A 250 -13.22 14.59 10.91
CA ASN A 250 -14.05 15.73 11.30
C ASN A 250 -14.21 16.76 10.17
N GLN A 251 -13.15 16.99 9.39
CA GLN A 251 -13.24 17.82 8.18
C GLN A 251 -14.18 17.18 7.15
N GLY A 252 -14.12 15.88 6.97
CA GLY A 252 -14.98 15.11 6.09
C GLY A 252 -16.46 15.24 6.44
N LEU A 253 -16.81 15.22 7.75
CA LEU A 253 -18.17 15.37 8.23
C LEU A 253 -18.81 16.69 7.81
N LYS A 254 -18.02 17.76 7.61
CA LYS A 254 -18.52 19.09 7.17
C LYS A 254 -18.77 19.18 5.66
N ILE A 255 -18.18 18.28 4.87
CA ILE A 255 -18.20 18.36 3.40
C ILE A 255 -18.94 17.21 2.74
N ILE A 256 -19.24 16.12 3.49
CA ILE A 256 -19.96 14.97 2.97
C ILE A 256 -21.45 15.30 2.74
N ARG A 257 -22.07 14.67 1.74
CA ARG A 257 -23.53 14.75 1.52
C ARG A 257 -24.29 13.78 2.42
N ASP A 258 -25.62 13.94 2.48
CA ASP A 258 -26.47 12.93 3.15
C ASP A 258 -26.26 11.54 2.49
N ARG A 259 -26.11 10.51 3.32
CA ARG A 259 -25.77 9.13 2.95
C ARG A 259 -24.39 8.95 2.31
N GLY A 260 -23.50 9.95 2.38
CA GLY A 260 -22.14 9.84 1.93
C GLY A 260 -21.27 8.99 2.88
N LYS A 261 -20.05 8.73 2.49
CA LYS A 261 -19.12 7.86 3.21
C LYS A 261 -17.75 8.51 3.41
N ILE A 262 -17.22 8.41 4.63
CA ILE A 262 -15.82 8.74 4.94
C ILE A 262 -15.02 7.45 4.90
N CYS A 263 -13.99 7.41 4.08
CA CYS A 263 -13.16 6.26 3.76
C CYS A 263 -11.76 6.46 4.33
N CYS A 264 -11.41 5.73 5.38
CA CYS A 264 -10.14 5.85 6.09
C CYS A 264 -9.19 4.74 5.62
N TYR A 265 -8.26 5.09 4.74
CA TYR A 265 -7.19 4.20 4.27
C TYR A 265 -5.88 4.47 5.01
N GLY A 266 -5.52 5.73 5.21
CA GLY A 266 -4.29 6.14 5.89
C GLY A 266 -4.22 5.56 7.32
N ILE A 267 -3.08 4.98 7.67
CA ILE A 267 -2.86 4.43 9.01
C ILE A 267 -2.48 5.55 9.96
N SER A 268 -3.26 5.78 11.01
CA SER A 268 -2.97 6.79 12.04
C SER A 268 -2.07 6.21 13.13
N ALA A 269 -1.16 7.05 13.64
CA ALA A 269 -0.44 6.77 14.88
C ALA A 269 -1.35 6.93 16.12
N ASN A 270 -2.37 7.80 16.03
CA ASN A 270 -3.37 8.00 17.06
C ASN A 270 -4.51 6.99 16.89
N GLN A 271 -4.96 6.38 17.99
CA GLN A 271 -6.00 5.35 17.98
C GLN A 271 -7.31 5.80 18.62
N SER A 272 -7.43 7.09 18.96
CA SER A 272 -8.63 7.69 19.54
C SER A 272 -8.79 9.13 19.08
N MET A 273 -10.06 9.56 18.91
CA MET A 273 -10.42 10.93 18.58
C MET A 273 -11.81 11.26 19.09
N ASN A 274 -12.11 12.55 19.21
CA ASN A 274 -13.48 13.03 19.39
C ASN A 274 -14.11 13.27 18.00
N LEU A 275 -15.31 12.73 17.77
CA LEU A 275 -16.09 13.02 16.59
C LEU A 275 -17.00 14.23 16.84
N GLU A 276 -16.94 15.19 15.92
CA GLU A 276 -17.75 16.41 15.93
C GLU A 276 -18.71 16.39 14.73
N TRP A 277 -19.98 15.98 14.96
CA TRP A 277 -20.95 15.83 13.87
C TRP A 277 -22.06 16.89 13.87
N THR A 278 -21.84 18.04 14.54
CA THR A 278 -22.84 19.13 14.57
C THR A 278 -23.20 19.62 13.17
N ASP A 279 -22.21 19.71 12.27
CA ASP A 279 -22.36 20.16 10.90
C ASP A 279 -22.53 19.02 9.89
N ALA A 280 -22.55 17.76 10.35
CA ALA A 280 -22.72 16.60 9.50
C ALA A 280 -24.19 16.40 9.10
N PRO A 281 -24.47 15.75 7.94
CA PRO A 281 -25.82 15.29 7.63
C PRO A 281 -26.31 14.24 8.65
N TYR A 282 -27.62 13.97 8.68
CA TYR A 282 -28.19 12.96 9.60
C TYR A 282 -27.74 11.53 9.28
N ASN A 283 -27.54 11.21 8.01
CA ASN A 283 -27.19 9.87 7.55
C ASN A 283 -25.81 9.90 6.89
N TRP A 284 -24.87 9.17 7.42
CA TRP A 284 -23.53 9.03 6.88
C TRP A 284 -22.87 7.74 7.36
N ASN A 285 -21.79 7.33 6.71
CA ASN A 285 -21.02 6.16 7.07
C ASN A 285 -19.55 6.50 7.20
N ILE A 286 -18.83 5.75 8.05
CA ILE A 286 -17.39 5.72 8.11
C ILE A 286 -16.91 4.29 7.86
N CYS A 287 -15.90 4.14 7.03
CA CYS A 287 -15.32 2.85 6.68
C CYS A 287 -13.80 2.90 6.83
N PHE A 288 -13.26 2.03 7.66
CA PHE A 288 -11.82 1.81 7.79
C PHE A 288 -11.42 0.61 6.93
N GLN A 289 -10.55 0.82 5.96
CA GLN A 289 -9.92 -0.21 5.12
C GLN A 289 -8.42 0.09 5.04
N GLN A 290 -7.72 -0.17 6.13
CA GLN A 290 -6.29 0.16 6.29
C GLN A 290 -5.37 -1.00 5.91
N MET A 291 -5.89 -2.22 5.92
CA MET A 291 -5.20 -3.46 5.55
C MET A 291 -6.16 -4.26 4.65
N PRO A 292 -6.11 -4.10 3.32
CA PRO A 292 -6.92 -4.90 2.40
C PRO A 292 -6.64 -6.39 2.54
N GLU A 293 -7.65 -7.21 2.30
CA GLU A 293 -7.47 -8.67 2.28
C GLU A 293 -6.64 -9.09 1.08
N LYS A 294 -5.74 -10.05 1.25
CA LYS A 294 -4.87 -10.52 0.16
C LYS A 294 -5.63 -11.17 -0.99
N SER A 295 -6.80 -11.73 -0.74
CA SER A 295 -7.73 -12.21 -1.76
C SER A 295 -8.22 -11.08 -2.66
N GLU A 296 -8.64 -9.95 -2.09
CA GLU A 296 -9.10 -8.77 -2.83
C GLU A 296 -7.96 -8.15 -3.68
N GLU A 297 -6.75 -8.12 -3.15
CA GLU A 297 -5.57 -7.69 -3.91
C GLU A 297 -5.25 -8.64 -5.07
N GLY A 298 -5.37 -9.96 -4.85
CA GLY A 298 -5.20 -10.97 -5.90
C GLY A 298 -6.21 -10.80 -7.04
N GLU A 299 -7.49 -10.58 -6.72
CA GLU A 299 -8.55 -10.31 -7.69
C GLU A 299 -8.31 -9.02 -8.50
N ALA A 300 -7.70 -8.00 -7.89
CA ALA A 300 -7.36 -6.76 -8.57
C ALA A 300 -6.24 -6.92 -9.60
N HIS A 301 -5.41 -7.96 -9.52
CA HIS A 301 -4.19 -8.11 -10.30
C HIS A 301 -4.41 -7.99 -11.82
N GLN A 302 -5.36 -8.73 -12.39
CA GLN A 302 -5.59 -8.74 -13.84
C GLN A 302 -6.08 -7.40 -14.36
N GLN A 303 -6.85 -6.65 -13.57
CA GLN A 303 -7.31 -5.32 -13.96
C GLN A 303 -6.15 -4.32 -14.01
N ILE A 304 -5.23 -4.37 -13.04
CA ILE A 304 -4.02 -3.54 -13.07
C ILE A 304 -3.16 -3.89 -14.29
N LEU A 305 -2.93 -5.17 -14.57
CA LEU A 305 -2.19 -5.58 -15.76
C LEU A 305 -2.85 -5.11 -17.07
N ALA A 306 -4.18 -5.12 -17.16
CA ALA A 306 -4.89 -4.61 -18.31
C ALA A 306 -4.67 -3.11 -18.52
N TRP A 307 -4.69 -2.31 -17.44
CA TRP A 307 -4.41 -0.88 -17.51
C TRP A 307 -2.95 -0.56 -17.87
N LEU A 308 -2.00 -1.37 -17.39
CA LEU A 308 -0.60 -1.25 -17.80
C LEU A 308 -0.42 -1.52 -19.32
N ARG A 309 -1.02 -2.60 -19.82
CA ARG A 309 -0.95 -2.95 -21.27
C ARG A 309 -1.57 -1.90 -22.18
N THR A 310 -2.61 -1.20 -21.74
CA THR A 310 -3.26 -0.14 -22.50
C THR A 310 -2.58 1.22 -22.37
N GLY A 311 -1.57 1.34 -21.47
CA GLY A 311 -0.94 2.61 -21.14
C GLY A 311 -1.81 3.54 -20.29
N ALA A 312 -2.93 3.04 -19.75
CA ALA A 312 -3.76 3.81 -18.84
C ALA A 312 -3.03 4.10 -17.51
N ILE A 313 -2.08 3.26 -17.13
CA ILE A 313 -1.17 3.45 -15.99
C ILE A 313 0.26 3.27 -16.48
N SER A 314 1.17 4.11 -15.99
CA SER A 314 2.63 3.97 -16.11
C SER A 314 3.22 3.88 -14.71
N LEU A 315 3.86 2.77 -14.35
CA LEU A 315 4.44 2.58 -13.01
C LEU A 315 5.52 3.62 -12.72
N LYS A 316 6.33 3.98 -13.72
CA LYS A 316 7.45 4.93 -13.60
C LYS A 316 7.01 6.31 -13.14
N ASP A 317 5.78 6.72 -13.45
CA ASP A 317 5.26 8.04 -13.06
C ASP A 317 5.05 8.18 -11.54
N TYR A 318 5.12 7.07 -10.81
CA TYR A 318 4.91 7.01 -9.35
C TYR A 318 6.21 6.77 -8.57
N ILE A 319 7.37 6.73 -9.26
CA ILE A 319 8.68 6.45 -8.65
C ILE A 319 9.52 7.73 -8.71
N SER A 320 10.06 8.15 -7.57
CA SER A 320 11.01 9.28 -7.51
C SER A 320 12.45 8.84 -7.34
N ASP A 321 12.69 7.71 -6.70
CA ASP A 321 14.01 7.28 -6.28
C ASP A 321 14.23 5.78 -6.46
N TYR A 322 15.45 5.42 -6.88
CA TYR A 322 15.97 4.06 -6.82
C TYR A 322 17.23 4.08 -5.96
N VAL A 323 17.30 3.21 -4.97
CA VAL A 323 18.38 3.14 -3.99
C VAL A 323 18.87 1.71 -3.88
N GLU A 324 20.18 1.48 -3.80
CA GLU A 324 20.71 0.14 -3.57
C GLU A 324 20.48 -0.29 -2.12
N PHE A 325 20.33 -1.59 -1.89
CA PHE A 325 20.03 -2.12 -0.55
C PHE A 325 21.04 -1.69 0.52
N GLU A 326 22.30 -1.55 0.16
CA GLU A 326 23.37 -1.10 1.05
C GLU A 326 23.13 0.30 1.63
N ASP A 327 22.41 1.14 0.92
CA ASP A 327 22.10 2.53 1.29
C ASP A 327 20.71 2.70 1.92
N ILE A 328 19.99 1.59 2.21
CA ILE A 328 18.60 1.62 2.68
C ILE A 328 18.41 2.42 3.97
N VAL A 329 19.36 2.39 4.89
CA VAL A 329 19.28 3.12 6.16
C VAL A 329 19.30 4.63 5.91
N ASP A 330 20.17 5.12 5.01
CA ASP A 330 20.19 6.53 4.62
C ASP A 330 18.90 6.92 3.88
N ALA A 331 18.37 6.02 3.03
CA ALA A 331 17.11 6.25 2.33
C ALA A 331 15.94 6.48 3.31
N PHE A 332 15.86 5.74 4.42
CA PHE A 332 14.87 6.01 5.47
C PHE A 332 15.08 7.38 6.12
N GLY A 333 16.31 7.79 6.37
CA GLY A 333 16.62 9.14 6.86
C GLY A 333 16.17 10.23 5.86
N ARG A 334 16.36 10.03 4.56
CA ARG A 334 15.88 10.93 3.48
C ARG A 334 14.34 10.98 3.43
N LEU A 335 13.69 9.83 3.61
CA LEU A 335 12.23 9.75 3.67
C LEU A 335 11.66 10.59 4.82
N GLU A 336 12.22 10.47 6.02
CA GLU A 336 11.81 11.24 7.20
C GLU A 336 12.03 12.75 7.03
N ARG A 337 13.08 13.17 6.33
CA ARG A 337 13.31 14.59 6.00
C ARG A 337 12.44 15.11 4.85
N GLY A 338 11.57 14.24 4.26
CA GLY A 338 10.67 14.61 3.16
C GLY A 338 11.40 14.86 1.84
N GLU A 339 12.59 14.33 1.66
CA GLU A 339 13.40 14.46 0.43
C GLU A 339 12.88 13.52 -0.67
N ILE A 340 12.27 12.39 -0.30
CA ILE A 340 11.65 11.43 -1.21
C ILE A 340 10.21 11.87 -1.47
N LYS A 341 9.88 12.17 -2.72
CA LYS A 341 8.60 12.81 -3.10
C LYS A 341 7.51 11.82 -3.49
N LEU A 342 7.87 10.70 -4.12
CA LEU A 342 6.97 9.62 -4.52
C LEU A 342 7.49 8.29 -3.95
N LYS A 343 7.27 7.16 -4.65
CA LYS A 343 7.79 5.87 -4.19
C LYS A 343 9.32 5.82 -4.36
N CYS A 344 10.02 5.42 -3.32
CA CYS A 344 11.41 4.99 -3.37
C CYS A 344 11.46 3.48 -3.47
N ILE A 345 12.26 2.96 -4.40
CA ILE A 345 12.44 1.52 -4.60
C ILE A 345 13.86 1.12 -4.20
N ILE A 346 13.95 0.18 -3.26
CA ILE A 346 15.20 -0.45 -2.85
C ILE A 346 15.50 -1.61 -3.80
N ARG A 347 16.69 -1.63 -4.40
CA ARG A 347 17.17 -2.68 -5.33
C ARG A 347 18.17 -3.60 -4.64
N PHE A 348 18.15 -4.89 -5.00
CA PHE A 348 19.05 -5.92 -4.46
C PHE A 348 20.05 -6.40 -5.49
#